data_7a86a993976333b4884d6fde99c17dc8
#
_entry.id   7a86a993976333b4884d6fde99c17dc8
#
_cell.length_a   1.000
_cell.length_b   1.000
_cell.length_c   1.000
_cell.angle_alpha   90.00
_cell.angle_beta   90.00
_cell.angle_gamma   90.00
#
_symmetry.space_group_name_H-M   'P 1'
#
loop_
_entity.id
_entity.type
_entity.pdbx_description
1 polymer ?
#
loop_
_entity_poly.entity_id
_entity_poly.type
_entity_poly.pdbx_seq_one_letter_code
_entity_poly.pdbx_strand_id
1 'polypeptide(L)'
;GGNSARARARVVRYGQGWSPFPTSAAMAATARTAALETVDDLRPMLDDLRRRLEEAGRSDPVDVHFTCGAGGAPGDDRFNPEEHLAGLDRLAGAGVTWIGVTVPGDDLGRAVEALGRYGEEVIG
;
A
#
# COMPACT_ATOMS: atom_id res chain seq x y z
N GLY A 1 -3.21 -5.84 10.20
CA GLY A 1 -3.98 -5.07 9.23
C GLY A 1 -4.87 -4.03 9.89
N GLY A 2 -5.49 -3.20 9.07
CA GLY A 2 -6.42 -2.15 9.47
C GLY A 2 -5.78 -0.77 9.57
N ASN A 3 -6.65 0.26 9.35
CA ASN A 3 -6.20 1.65 9.22
C ASN A 3 -6.29 2.44 10.54
N SER A 4 -6.83 1.83 11.60
CA SER A 4 -7.06 2.53 12.87
C SER A 4 -5.76 2.78 13.65
N ALA A 5 -5.76 3.78 14.52
CA ALA A 5 -4.67 4.03 15.48
C ALA A 5 -4.40 2.81 16.38
N ARG A 6 -5.45 2.03 16.70
CA ARG A 6 -5.33 0.78 17.47
C ARG A 6 -4.58 -0.31 16.69
N ALA A 7 -4.74 -0.37 15.37
CA ALA A 7 -3.97 -1.28 14.52
C ALA A 7 -2.48 -0.90 14.54
N ARG A 8 -2.15 0.38 14.38
CA ARG A 8 -0.77 0.88 14.47
C ARG A 8 -0.15 0.62 15.85
N ALA A 9 -0.90 0.82 16.93
CA ALA A 9 -0.40 0.49 18.27
C ALA A 9 -0.07 -1.00 18.44
N ARG A 10 -0.82 -1.91 17.82
CA ARG A 10 -0.49 -3.35 17.80
C ARG A 10 0.77 -3.66 17.01
N VAL A 11 0.98 -2.97 15.87
CA VAL A 11 2.23 -3.09 15.10
C VAL A 11 3.42 -2.69 15.94
N VAL A 12 3.35 -1.56 16.63
CA VAL A 12 4.42 -1.08 17.52
C VAL A 12 4.75 -2.10 18.59
N ARG A 13 3.75 -2.79 19.13
CA ARG A 13 3.94 -3.73 20.24
C ARG A 13 4.38 -5.12 19.79
N TYR A 14 3.92 -5.59 18.63
CA TYR A 14 4.06 -7.01 18.25
C TYR A 14 4.45 -7.23 16.79
N GLY A 15 4.32 -6.21 15.93
CA GLY A 15 4.45 -6.37 14.48
C GLY A 15 5.82 -6.02 13.96
N GLN A 16 6.15 -6.58 12.80
CA GLN A 16 7.32 -6.24 11.99
C GLN A 16 6.93 -5.49 10.71
N GLY A 17 5.63 -5.33 10.47
CA GLY A 17 5.08 -4.60 9.35
C GLY A 17 3.64 -4.18 9.57
N TRP A 18 3.23 -3.17 8.81
CA TRP A 18 1.88 -2.65 8.79
C TRP A 18 1.34 -2.70 7.36
N SER A 19 0.15 -3.28 7.20
CA SER A 19 -0.55 -3.35 5.92
C SER A 19 -1.92 -2.68 6.06
N PRO A 20 -2.00 -1.35 5.90
CA PRO A 20 -3.27 -0.66 5.72
C PRO A 20 -3.88 -1.03 4.36
N PHE A 21 -5.14 -0.70 4.16
CA PHE A 21 -5.81 -0.96 2.89
C PHE A 21 -6.68 0.22 2.46
N PRO A 22 -6.80 0.47 1.15
CA PRO A 22 -7.68 1.50 0.62
C PRO A 22 -9.11 1.29 1.11
N THR A 23 -9.73 2.34 1.63
CA THR A 23 -11.07 2.25 2.23
C THR A 23 -11.77 3.59 2.10
N SER A 24 -12.90 3.61 1.39
CA SER A 24 -13.74 4.81 1.31
C SER A 24 -14.35 5.17 2.66
N ALA A 25 -14.78 6.41 2.81
CA ALA A 25 -15.44 6.88 4.03
C ALA A 25 -16.67 6.04 4.39
N ALA A 26 -17.46 5.62 3.39
CA ALA A 26 -18.65 4.78 3.59
C ALA A 26 -18.29 3.38 4.10
N MET A 27 -17.27 2.75 3.52
CA MET A 27 -16.76 1.44 3.98
C MET A 27 -16.10 1.53 5.34
N ALA A 28 -15.36 2.61 5.61
CA ALA A 28 -14.68 2.81 6.89
C ALA A 28 -15.67 2.85 8.06
N ALA A 29 -16.81 3.51 7.88
CA ALA A 29 -17.86 3.56 8.89
C ALA A 29 -18.41 2.16 9.22
N THR A 30 -18.65 1.32 8.20
CA THR A 30 -19.14 -0.06 8.37
C THR A 30 -18.07 -0.96 8.99
N ALA A 31 -16.82 -0.86 8.51
CA ALA A 31 -15.71 -1.69 8.97
C ALA A 31 -15.08 -1.21 10.29
N ARG A 32 -15.56 -0.11 10.86
CA ARG A 32 -15.03 0.53 12.08
C ARG A 32 -13.52 0.78 12.02
N THR A 33 -13.08 1.30 10.89
CA THR A 33 -11.68 1.67 10.63
C THR A 33 -11.58 3.11 10.15
N ALA A 34 -10.38 3.62 9.90
CA ALA A 34 -10.21 4.96 9.31
C ALA A 34 -10.30 4.88 7.79
N ALA A 35 -10.89 5.89 7.17
CA ALA A 35 -10.87 6.06 5.72
C ALA A 35 -9.43 6.27 5.24
N LEU A 36 -9.12 5.76 4.05
CA LEU A 36 -7.82 5.85 3.44
C LEU A 36 -8.02 5.76 1.91
N GLU A 37 -8.16 6.89 1.26
CA GLU A 37 -8.48 6.96 -0.17
C GLU A 37 -7.28 7.40 -1.00
N THR A 38 -6.39 8.19 -0.43
CA THR A 38 -5.25 8.80 -1.11
C THR A 38 -3.93 8.62 -0.34
N VAL A 39 -2.81 8.90 -1.02
CA VAL A 39 -1.50 8.96 -0.36
C VAL A 39 -1.46 10.06 0.71
N ASP A 40 -2.21 11.15 0.52
CA ASP A 40 -2.28 12.24 1.48
C ASP A 40 -3.00 11.82 2.78
N ASP A 41 -3.95 10.89 2.70
CA ASP A 41 -4.56 10.26 3.89
C ASP A 41 -3.58 9.30 4.58
N LEU A 42 -2.72 8.63 3.83
CA LEU A 42 -1.74 7.69 4.35
C LEU A 42 -0.60 8.37 5.11
N ARG A 43 -0.14 9.54 4.65
CA ARG A 43 0.98 10.27 5.24
C ARG A 43 0.84 10.51 6.75
N PRO A 44 -0.25 11.11 7.26
CA PRO A 44 -0.40 11.31 8.71
C PRO A 44 -0.49 10.00 9.50
N MET A 45 -0.97 8.91 8.89
CA MET A 45 -0.98 7.60 9.54
C MET A 45 0.43 7.02 9.66
N LEU A 46 1.28 7.21 8.65
CA LEU A 46 2.69 6.82 8.70
C LEU A 46 3.48 7.65 9.70
N ASP A 47 3.22 8.94 9.79
CA ASP A 47 3.84 9.81 10.79
C ASP A 47 3.45 9.39 12.22
N ASP A 48 2.18 9.06 12.44
CA ASP A 48 1.72 8.50 13.73
C ASP A 48 2.41 7.15 14.05
N LEU A 49 2.59 6.28 13.07
CA LEU A 49 3.31 5.01 13.26
C LEU A 49 4.77 5.26 13.67
N ARG A 50 5.49 6.13 12.95
CA ARG A 50 6.88 6.49 13.26
C ARG A 50 7.02 7.07 14.65
N ARG A 51 6.18 8.04 15.01
CA ARG A 51 6.17 8.64 16.36
C ARG A 51 5.97 7.58 17.44
N ARG A 52 5.04 6.65 17.25
CA ARG A 52 4.79 5.56 18.21
C ARG A 52 5.96 4.59 18.35
N LEU A 53 6.66 4.30 17.23
CA LEU A 53 7.87 3.47 17.25
C LEU A 53 8.99 4.17 18.03
N GLU A 54 9.20 5.46 17.81
CA GLU A 54 10.17 6.27 18.55
C GLU A 54 9.85 6.31 20.06
N GLU A 55 8.59 6.59 20.41
CA GLU A 55 8.13 6.60 21.81
C GLU A 55 8.30 5.25 22.51
N ALA A 56 8.19 4.14 21.75
CA ALA A 56 8.41 2.78 22.25
C ALA A 56 9.88 2.36 22.27
N GLY A 57 10.81 3.21 21.80
CA GLY A 57 12.24 2.91 21.72
C GLY A 57 12.58 1.84 20.67
N ARG A 58 11.71 1.62 19.68
CA ARG A 58 11.95 0.66 18.59
C ARG A 58 12.77 1.30 17.48
N SER A 59 13.95 0.72 17.22
CA SER A 59 14.87 1.12 16.13
C SER A 59 14.93 0.10 14.99
N ASP A 60 14.32 -1.07 15.15
CA ASP A 60 14.21 -2.08 14.09
C ASP A 60 13.28 -1.58 12.98
N PRO A 61 13.58 -1.87 11.71
CA PRO A 61 12.76 -1.44 10.59
C PRO A 61 11.37 -2.10 10.66
N VAL A 62 10.34 -1.32 10.37
CA VAL A 62 8.96 -1.79 10.25
C VAL A 62 8.52 -1.60 8.81
N ASP A 63 8.22 -2.69 8.13
CA ASP A 63 7.74 -2.65 6.76
C ASP A 63 6.34 -2.03 6.64
N VAL A 64 6.10 -1.33 5.57
CA VAL A 64 4.79 -0.80 5.21
C VAL A 64 4.39 -1.33 3.84
N HIS A 65 3.36 -2.16 3.81
CA HIS A 65 2.77 -2.67 2.58
C HIS A 65 1.55 -1.85 2.19
N PHE A 66 1.47 -1.43 0.93
CA PHE A 66 0.30 -0.76 0.38
C PHE A 66 0.09 -1.13 -1.09
N THR A 67 -0.98 -0.65 -1.71
CA THR A 67 -1.28 -0.84 -3.13
C THR A 67 -1.12 0.47 -3.89
N CYS A 68 -0.65 0.40 -5.13
CA CYS A 68 -0.59 1.55 -6.03
C CYS A 68 -1.79 1.51 -6.99
N GLY A 69 -2.69 2.47 -6.86
CA GLY A 69 -3.83 2.61 -7.78
C GLY A 69 -3.54 3.53 -8.99
N ALA A 70 -2.41 4.25 -8.98
CA ALA A 70 -2.03 5.11 -10.09
C ALA A 70 -1.71 4.26 -11.32
N GLY A 71 -2.09 4.74 -12.48
CA GLY A 71 -1.87 4.05 -13.75
C GLY A 71 -2.74 2.81 -13.99
N GLY A 72 -3.67 2.49 -13.10
CA GLY A 72 -4.55 1.33 -13.24
C GLY A 72 -3.91 0.01 -12.77
N ALA A 73 -4.56 -1.12 -13.09
CA ALA A 73 -4.08 -2.45 -12.74
C ALA A 73 -3.24 -3.05 -13.87
N PRO A 74 -2.09 -3.70 -13.58
CA PRO A 74 -1.34 -4.45 -14.60
C PRO A 74 -2.22 -5.51 -15.26
N GLY A 75 -2.18 -5.58 -16.57
CA GLY A 75 -3.02 -6.46 -17.38
C GLY A 75 -4.39 -5.88 -17.77
N ASP A 76 -4.73 -4.68 -17.32
CA ASP A 76 -5.82 -3.87 -17.87
C ASP A 76 -5.32 -3.17 -19.17
N ASP A 77 -6.19 -3.08 -20.18
CA ASP A 77 -5.88 -2.40 -21.46
C ASP A 77 -5.54 -0.92 -21.28
N ARG A 78 -5.94 -0.33 -20.17
CA ARG A 78 -5.67 1.07 -19.82
C ARG A 78 -4.51 1.24 -18.87
N PHE A 79 -3.75 0.18 -18.57
CA PHE A 79 -2.60 0.31 -17.69
C PHE A 79 -1.57 1.29 -18.27
N ASN A 80 -1.19 2.27 -17.47
CA ASN A 80 -0.20 3.30 -17.81
C ASN A 80 1.04 3.13 -16.91
N PRO A 81 2.13 2.53 -17.43
CA PRO A 81 3.35 2.30 -16.64
C PRO A 81 4.00 3.58 -16.10
N GLU A 82 4.00 4.68 -16.87
CA GLU A 82 4.62 5.94 -16.45
C GLU A 82 3.88 6.55 -15.26
N GLU A 83 2.55 6.57 -15.31
CA GLU A 83 1.72 7.04 -14.22
C GLU A 83 1.84 6.13 -12.99
N HIS A 84 1.97 4.82 -13.22
CA HIS A 84 2.19 3.84 -12.18
C HIS A 84 3.54 4.08 -11.48
N LEU A 85 4.64 4.24 -12.22
CA LEU A 85 5.97 4.57 -11.68
C LEU A 85 5.95 5.85 -10.86
N ALA A 86 5.31 6.91 -11.35
CA ALA A 86 5.14 8.13 -10.58
C ALA A 86 4.33 7.92 -9.28
N GLY A 87 3.37 7.00 -9.31
CA GLY A 87 2.62 6.57 -8.12
C GLY A 87 3.49 5.82 -7.11
N LEU A 88 4.35 4.92 -7.59
CA LEU A 88 5.31 4.19 -6.77
C LEU A 88 6.29 5.14 -6.07
N ASP A 89 6.83 6.12 -6.80
CA ASP A 89 7.73 7.14 -6.24
C ASP A 89 7.06 7.94 -5.13
N ARG A 90 5.80 8.34 -5.30
CA ARG A 90 5.03 9.04 -4.27
C ARG A 90 4.82 8.18 -3.02
N LEU A 91 4.52 6.89 -3.19
CA LEU A 91 4.34 5.95 -2.09
C LEU A 91 5.67 5.67 -1.36
N ALA A 92 6.75 5.45 -2.09
CA ALA A 92 8.09 5.28 -1.53
C ALA A 92 8.52 6.54 -0.75
N GLY A 93 8.30 7.73 -1.31
CA GLY A 93 8.56 9.00 -0.64
C GLY A 93 7.72 9.21 0.64
N ALA A 94 6.56 8.59 0.75
CA ALA A 94 5.76 8.57 1.97
C ALA A 94 6.25 7.56 3.02
N GLY A 95 7.03 6.54 2.61
CA GLY A 95 7.58 5.51 3.47
C GLY A 95 6.98 4.12 3.30
N VAL A 96 6.30 3.88 2.19
CA VAL A 96 5.85 2.52 1.80
C VAL A 96 7.07 1.73 1.32
N THR A 97 7.23 0.50 1.80
CA THR A 97 8.38 -0.37 1.50
C THR A 97 8.01 -1.57 0.61
N TRP A 98 6.75 -1.95 0.59
CA TRP A 98 6.23 -3.06 -0.20
C TRP A 98 4.98 -2.65 -0.96
N ILE A 99 4.90 -3.02 -2.23
CA ILE A 99 3.71 -2.78 -3.07
C ILE A 99 3.04 -4.10 -3.40
N GLY A 100 1.74 -4.16 -3.14
CA GLY A 100 0.87 -5.22 -3.63
C GLY A 100 0.41 -4.91 -5.06
N VAL A 101 0.63 -5.84 -5.97
CA VAL A 101 0.18 -5.76 -7.36
C VAL A 101 -0.90 -6.80 -7.60
N THR A 102 -1.99 -6.39 -8.23
CA THR A 102 -3.09 -7.28 -8.61
C THR A 102 -3.08 -7.48 -10.11
N VAL A 103 -3.15 -8.72 -10.55
CA VAL A 103 -3.26 -9.10 -11.95
C VAL A 103 -4.58 -9.84 -12.19
N PRO A 104 -5.07 -9.96 -13.45
CA PRO A 104 -6.27 -10.74 -13.76
C PRO A 104 -6.17 -12.16 -13.22
N GLY A 105 -7.21 -12.64 -12.55
CA GLY A 105 -7.26 -13.98 -11.94
C GLY A 105 -8.25 -14.93 -12.63
N ASP A 106 -8.87 -14.51 -13.71
CA ASP A 106 -9.87 -15.24 -14.46
C ASP A 106 -9.26 -16.24 -15.48
N ASP A 107 -8.02 -15.97 -15.90
CA ASP A 107 -7.26 -16.80 -16.86
C ASP A 107 -5.76 -16.81 -16.50
N LEU A 108 -5.18 -17.99 -16.41
CA LEU A 108 -3.77 -18.16 -16.05
C LEU A 108 -2.81 -17.54 -17.08
N GLY A 109 -3.12 -17.67 -18.38
CA GLY A 109 -2.29 -17.11 -19.44
C GLY A 109 -2.23 -15.58 -19.35
N ARG A 110 -3.38 -14.94 -19.17
CA ARG A 110 -3.46 -13.49 -18.96
C ARG A 110 -2.73 -13.04 -17.70
N ALA A 111 -2.82 -13.79 -16.61
CA ALA A 111 -2.12 -13.46 -15.38
C ALA A 111 -0.59 -13.51 -15.58
N VAL A 112 -0.07 -14.55 -16.22
CA VAL A 112 1.35 -14.70 -16.51
C VAL A 112 1.86 -13.62 -17.46
N GLU A 113 1.09 -13.31 -18.51
CA GLU A 113 1.43 -12.23 -19.45
C GLU A 113 1.47 -10.86 -18.75
N ALA A 114 0.47 -10.56 -17.92
CA ALA A 114 0.43 -9.31 -17.13
C ALA A 114 1.62 -9.19 -16.19
N LEU A 115 2.02 -10.27 -15.52
CA LEU A 115 3.21 -10.28 -14.66
C LEU A 115 4.51 -10.10 -15.47
N GLY A 116 4.63 -10.75 -16.62
CA GLY A 116 5.78 -10.58 -17.52
C GLY A 116 5.93 -9.12 -17.99
N ARG A 117 4.86 -8.54 -18.49
CA ARG A 117 4.83 -7.13 -18.90
C ARG A 117 5.15 -6.17 -17.75
N TYR A 118 4.59 -6.42 -16.58
CA TYR A 118 4.90 -5.62 -15.39
C TYR A 118 6.38 -5.69 -15.02
N GLY A 119 6.99 -6.87 -15.11
CA GLY A 119 8.41 -7.07 -14.93
C GLY A 119 9.25 -6.24 -15.90
N GLU A 120 8.88 -6.21 -17.17
CA GLU A 120 9.61 -5.49 -18.23
C GLU A 120 9.39 -3.97 -18.17
N GLU A 121 8.16 -3.52 -17.97
CA GLU A 121 7.76 -2.11 -18.07
C GLU A 121 7.96 -1.32 -16.77
N VAL A 122 7.96 -1.98 -15.62
CA VAL A 122 7.98 -1.31 -14.29
C VAL A 122 9.24 -1.68 -13.49
N ILE A 123 9.62 -2.96 -13.45
CA ILE A 123 10.79 -3.39 -12.66
C ILE A 123 12.10 -3.23 -13.46
N GLY A 124 12.05 -3.42 -14.75
CA GLY A 124 13.19 -3.27 -15.65
C GLY A 124 13.98 -4.56 -15.85
#